data_ebc0a303febc2f6bf49aaf5b5e076f90
#
_entry.id   ebc0a303febc2f6bf49aaf5b5e076f90
#
_cell.length_a   1.000
_cell.length_b   1.000
_cell.length_c   1.000
_cell.angle_alpha   90.00
_cell.angle_beta   90.00
_cell.angle_gamma   90.00
#
_symmetry.space_group_name_H-M   'P 1'
#
loop_
_entity.id
_entity.type
_entity.pdbx_description
1 polymer ?
#
loop_
_entity_poly.entity_id
_entity_poly.type
_entity_poly.pdbx_seq_one_letter_code
_entity_poly.pdbx_strand_id
1 'polypeptide(L)'
;MKMGFRWFGDGNDTVTLDDIRQIPGVETVVWSLHDKPAGEAWEVAEIDAAIARITSIPASARARGVTRTLDAEVVESVNVHESIKAGRRVLGLGRDEAIENYVTTIERLGRAGVKVVCYNFMPVFDWLRTDLWHPLPDGSTALHYSQTVVDQLSPETMVEFIASGSGGLTLPGWEADRLAGLPEVSAAYEGVTREDMYAHLQYFLDAVMPACEQHDVKLGIHPDDPPFDLFGWPRIVSTKQDIEKVLSLHSSPFHGLTLCLGSYSANPDQDAVNAVETFLERTHFAHVRNIKHSAVGEFTEVAHRAREGHVDTVGIIAAYAHAGYTGYIRPDHGRHLWDENTTRRPRPGYGLYDRALGIQYLLGVWDAVEHAGRRG
;
A
#
# COMPACT_ATOMS: atom_id res chain seq x y z
N MET A 1 8.55 -2.15 16.92
CA MET A 1 8.14 -2.02 15.52
C MET A 1 9.17 -1.23 14.72
N LYS A 2 9.30 -1.42 13.39
CA LYS A 2 10.11 -0.60 12.50
C LYS A 2 9.23 0.41 11.76
N MET A 3 9.55 1.70 11.83
CA MET A 3 8.83 2.75 11.11
C MET A 3 9.34 2.87 9.69
N GLY A 4 8.43 2.75 8.72
CA GLY A 4 8.73 2.82 7.30
C GLY A 4 8.27 4.11 6.63
N PHE A 5 8.90 4.44 5.50
CA PHE A 5 8.51 5.54 4.62
C PHE A 5 8.47 5.07 3.16
N ARG A 6 7.35 5.28 2.47
CA ARG A 6 7.18 4.92 1.06
C ARG A 6 7.95 5.87 0.16
N TRP A 7 8.77 5.31 -0.72
CA TRP A 7 9.56 6.03 -1.73
C TRP A 7 9.38 5.40 -3.12
N PHE A 8 9.20 6.23 -4.13
CA PHE A 8 8.89 5.80 -5.50
C PHE A 8 10.10 5.78 -6.45
N GLY A 9 11.30 5.95 -5.92
CA GLY A 9 12.54 5.90 -6.71
C GLY A 9 13.00 7.26 -7.23
N ASP A 10 14.29 7.33 -7.60
CA ASP A 10 14.86 8.52 -8.21
C ASP A 10 14.17 8.81 -9.56
N GLY A 11 13.75 10.05 -9.78
CA GLY A 11 13.01 10.47 -10.97
C GLY A 11 11.50 10.22 -10.91
N ASN A 12 11.03 9.30 -10.07
CA ASN A 12 9.62 9.01 -9.85
C ASN A 12 9.06 9.62 -8.56
N ASP A 13 9.91 10.09 -7.67
CA ASP A 13 9.54 10.74 -6.41
C ASP A 13 10.24 12.09 -6.27
N THR A 14 9.52 13.07 -5.75
CA THR A 14 10.09 14.37 -5.39
C THR A 14 10.63 14.40 -3.95
N VAL A 15 10.26 13.40 -3.16
CA VAL A 15 10.85 13.13 -1.84
C VAL A 15 12.14 12.34 -2.04
N THR A 16 13.23 12.84 -1.50
CA THR A 16 14.55 12.22 -1.65
C THR A 16 14.87 11.29 -0.47
N LEU A 17 15.79 10.35 -0.67
CA LEU A 17 16.31 9.54 0.43
C LEU A 17 17.00 10.39 1.51
N ASP A 18 17.53 11.55 1.16
CA ASP A 18 18.12 12.49 2.13
C ASP A 18 17.03 13.17 2.97
N ASP A 19 15.86 13.49 2.38
CA ASP A 19 14.69 13.94 3.16
C ASP A 19 14.24 12.85 4.15
N ILE A 20 14.11 11.60 3.69
CA ILE A 20 13.67 10.47 4.51
C ILE A 20 14.64 10.21 5.67
N ARG A 21 15.95 10.29 5.43
CA ARG A 21 16.96 10.13 6.49
C ARG A 21 16.84 11.18 7.59
N GLN A 22 16.27 12.34 7.31
CA GLN A 22 16.08 13.42 8.29
C GLN A 22 14.82 13.26 9.14
N ILE A 23 13.90 12.33 8.78
CA ILE A 23 12.71 12.09 9.61
C ILE A 23 13.10 11.21 10.80
N PRO A 24 13.05 11.71 12.05
CA PRO A 24 13.43 10.90 13.21
C PRO A 24 12.58 9.63 13.33
N GLY A 25 13.21 8.51 13.69
CA GLY A 25 12.54 7.22 13.89
C GLY A 25 12.22 6.41 12.65
N VAL A 26 12.38 6.94 11.42
CA VAL A 26 12.26 6.12 10.20
C VAL A 26 13.47 5.20 10.09
N GLU A 27 13.24 3.92 9.92
CA GLU A 27 14.29 2.89 9.83
C GLU A 27 14.36 2.24 8.46
N THR A 28 13.21 2.02 7.81
CA THR A 28 13.14 1.33 6.54
C THR A 28 12.48 2.16 5.45
N VAL A 29 12.95 1.98 4.22
CA VAL A 29 12.30 2.49 3.02
C VAL A 29 11.40 1.39 2.46
N VAL A 30 10.15 1.75 2.22
CA VAL A 30 9.19 0.91 1.51
C VAL A 30 9.29 1.25 0.03
N TRP A 31 9.68 0.31 -0.81
CA TRP A 31 10.06 0.54 -2.20
C TRP A 31 9.47 -0.46 -3.18
N SER A 32 9.59 -0.19 -4.48
CA SER A 32 9.24 -1.10 -5.56
C SER A 32 10.00 -0.74 -6.84
N LEU A 33 10.04 -1.63 -7.81
CA LEU A 33 10.44 -1.34 -9.18
C LEU A 33 9.21 -0.90 -9.98
N HIS A 34 8.92 0.40 -9.94
CA HIS A 34 7.69 0.98 -10.51
C HIS A 34 7.59 0.92 -12.02
N ASP A 35 8.73 0.87 -12.72
CA ASP A 35 8.79 0.81 -14.18
C ASP A 35 8.70 -0.63 -14.70
N LYS A 36 8.56 -1.63 -13.80
CA LYS A 36 8.39 -3.04 -14.17
C LYS A 36 6.92 -3.33 -14.44
N PRO A 37 6.56 -3.78 -15.66
CA PRO A 37 5.21 -4.24 -15.94
C PRO A 37 4.79 -5.38 -15.02
N ALA A 38 3.50 -5.40 -14.65
CA ALA A 38 2.95 -6.52 -13.89
C ALA A 38 3.08 -7.83 -14.72
N GLY A 39 3.47 -8.91 -14.06
CA GLY A 39 3.66 -10.21 -14.71
C GLY A 39 5.07 -10.45 -15.23
N GLU A 40 5.96 -9.48 -15.24
CA GLU A 40 7.38 -9.67 -15.52
C GLU A 40 8.16 -10.01 -14.25
N ALA A 41 9.11 -10.94 -14.37
CA ALA A 41 10.03 -11.24 -13.28
C ALA A 41 11.05 -10.10 -13.09
N TRP A 42 11.28 -9.69 -11.84
CA TRP A 42 12.27 -8.67 -11.51
C TRP A 42 13.69 -9.21 -11.62
N GLU A 43 14.58 -8.50 -12.31
CA GLU A 43 15.96 -8.96 -12.46
C GLU A 43 16.80 -8.68 -11.22
N VAL A 44 17.71 -9.63 -10.89
CA VAL A 44 18.60 -9.55 -9.72
C VAL A 44 19.37 -8.22 -9.71
N ALA A 45 19.90 -7.80 -10.87
CA ALA A 45 20.65 -6.55 -10.96
C ALA A 45 19.82 -5.30 -10.64
N GLU A 46 18.52 -5.29 -10.98
CA GLU A 46 17.61 -4.20 -10.68
C GLU A 46 17.28 -4.15 -9.18
N ILE A 47 17.03 -5.32 -8.57
CA ILE A 47 16.79 -5.47 -7.12
C ILE A 47 18.02 -5.00 -6.34
N ASP A 48 19.20 -5.48 -6.68
CA ASP A 48 20.46 -5.13 -6.03
C ASP A 48 20.76 -3.64 -6.15
N ALA A 49 20.52 -3.04 -7.33
CA ALA A 49 20.71 -1.62 -7.56
C ALA A 49 19.77 -0.77 -6.69
N ALA A 50 18.49 -1.15 -6.58
CA ALA A 50 17.51 -0.45 -5.74
C ALA A 50 17.90 -0.54 -4.25
N ILE A 51 18.24 -1.71 -3.75
CA ILE A 51 18.68 -1.93 -2.36
C ILE A 51 19.96 -1.14 -2.08
N ALA A 52 20.97 -1.24 -2.95
CA ALA A 52 22.21 -0.49 -2.81
C ALA A 52 21.97 1.04 -2.80
N ARG A 53 21.04 1.52 -3.63
CA ARG A 53 20.67 2.95 -3.66
C ARG A 53 20.06 3.42 -2.35
N ILE A 54 19.20 2.62 -1.73
CA ILE A 54 18.50 2.93 -0.47
C ILE A 54 19.48 2.87 0.71
N THR A 55 20.23 1.80 0.81
CA THR A 55 21.07 1.49 1.98
C THR A 55 22.36 2.29 2.02
N SER A 56 22.87 2.75 0.84
CA SER A 56 24.10 3.52 0.78
C SER A 56 23.89 4.99 1.14
N ILE A 57 24.93 5.58 1.75
CA ILE A 57 25.01 7.02 1.99
C ILE A 57 25.92 7.61 0.88
N PRO A 58 25.41 8.54 0.04
CA PRO A 58 26.24 9.20 -0.97
C PRO A 58 27.48 9.89 -0.40
N ALA A 59 28.57 9.92 -1.13
CA ALA A 59 29.83 10.54 -0.67
C ALA A 59 29.64 12.02 -0.26
N SER A 60 28.81 12.76 -0.99
CA SER A 60 28.46 14.15 -0.66
C SER A 60 27.71 14.29 0.67
N ALA A 61 26.83 13.32 1.01
CA ALA A 61 26.15 13.30 2.29
C ALA A 61 27.09 12.91 3.44
N ARG A 62 27.96 11.91 3.22
CA ARG A 62 29.01 11.54 4.19
C ARG A 62 29.95 12.72 4.49
N ALA A 63 30.32 13.49 3.48
CA ALA A 63 31.15 14.69 3.65
C ALA A 63 30.46 15.77 4.51
N ARG A 64 29.13 15.76 4.59
CA ARG A 64 28.34 16.62 5.50
C ARG A 64 28.11 15.98 6.89
N GLY A 65 28.69 14.82 7.18
CA GLY A 65 28.56 14.12 8.45
C GLY A 65 27.34 13.21 8.59
N VAL A 66 26.64 12.89 7.48
CA VAL A 66 25.52 11.94 7.49
C VAL A 66 26.06 10.53 7.74
N THR A 67 25.57 9.88 8.77
CA THR A 67 25.93 8.50 9.17
C THR A 67 24.75 7.55 9.22
N ARG A 68 23.51 8.08 9.21
CA ARG A 68 22.29 7.31 9.33
C ARG A 68 22.01 6.52 8.04
N THR A 69 21.93 5.21 8.15
CA THR A 69 21.51 4.30 7.10
C THR A 69 20.00 4.06 7.13
N LEU A 70 19.45 3.52 6.05
CA LEU A 70 18.07 3.08 5.93
C LEU A 70 18.07 1.63 5.45
N ASP A 71 17.14 0.81 5.93
CA ASP A 71 16.93 -0.55 5.45
C ASP A 71 16.01 -0.55 4.23
N ALA A 72 16.01 -1.66 3.45
CA ALA A 72 15.19 -1.86 2.25
C ALA A 72 14.41 -3.19 2.34
N GLU A 73 13.91 -3.53 3.53
CA GLU A 73 13.35 -4.85 3.83
C GLU A 73 11.90 -5.03 3.38
N VAL A 74 11.21 -3.94 2.98
CA VAL A 74 9.78 -3.96 2.62
C VAL A 74 9.59 -3.51 1.18
N VAL A 75 8.97 -4.36 0.38
CA VAL A 75 8.56 -4.06 -1.00
C VAL A 75 7.05 -3.82 -1.04
N GLU A 76 6.66 -2.70 -1.62
CA GLU A 76 5.26 -2.38 -1.87
C GLU A 76 5.12 -1.67 -3.24
N SER A 77 4.64 -2.39 -4.25
CA SER A 77 4.21 -3.76 -4.28
C SER A 77 4.93 -4.54 -5.39
N VAL A 78 4.88 -5.85 -5.33
CA VAL A 78 5.01 -6.67 -6.53
C VAL A 78 3.61 -6.81 -7.09
N ASN A 79 3.35 -6.19 -8.25
CA ASN A 79 2.02 -6.14 -8.84
C ASN A 79 1.58 -7.53 -9.32
N VAL A 80 0.41 -7.97 -8.89
CA VAL A 80 -0.22 -9.21 -9.37
C VAL A 80 -0.86 -8.94 -10.72
N HIS A 81 -0.46 -9.69 -11.76
CA HIS A 81 -0.97 -9.51 -13.11
C HIS A 81 -2.47 -9.86 -13.20
N GLU A 82 -3.19 -9.18 -14.08
CA GLU A 82 -4.64 -9.36 -14.24
C GLU A 82 -5.03 -10.79 -14.65
N SER A 83 -4.16 -11.53 -15.38
CA SER A 83 -4.40 -12.94 -15.71
C SER A 83 -4.50 -13.85 -14.47
N ILE A 84 -3.79 -13.53 -13.39
CA ILE A 84 -3.86 -14.26 -12.11
C ILE A 84 -5.20 -13.96 -11.44
N LYS A 85 -5.55 -12.66 -11.32
CA LYS A 85 -6.76 -12.20 -10.66
C LYS A 85 -8.02 -12.64 -11.40
N ALA A 86 -8.05 -12.53 -12.75
CA ALA A 86 -9.18 -12.96 -13.58
C ALA A 86 -9.20 -14.47 -13.86
N GLY A 87 -8.15 -15.22 -13.50
CA GLY A 87 -8.09 -16.68 -13.71
C GLY A 87 -7.95 -17.12 -15.18
N ARG A 88 -7.60 -16.22 -16.08
CA ARG A 88 -7.52 -16.46 -17.53
C ARG A 88 -6.42 -15.65 -18.19
N ARG A 89 -6.10 -15.93 -19.46
CA ARG A 89 -5.13 -15.13 -20.22
C ARG A 89 -5.63 -13.70 -20.39
N VAL A 90 -4.76 -12.71 -20.09
CA VAL A 90 -5.03 -11.27 -20.23
C VAL A 90 -3.77 -10.57 -20.73
N LEU A 91 -3.90 -9.61 -21.62
CA LEU A 91 -2.79 -8.84 -22.20
C LEU A 91 -1.66 -9.73 -22.73
N GLY A 92 -2.04 -10.82 -23.38
CA GLY A 92 -1.08 -11.74 -23.97
C GLY A 92 -0.37 -12.68 -22.98
N LEU A 93 -0.53 -12.54 -21.65
CA LEU A 93 0.12 -13.35 -20.63
C LEU A 93 -0.85 -14.36 -20.00
N GLY A 94 -0.41 -15.62 -19.88
CA GLY A 94 -1.15 -16.69 -19.21
C GLY A 94 -1.05 -16.59 -17.69
N ARG A 95 -2.07 -17.11 -16.98
CA ARG A 95 -2.08 -17.13 -15.51
C ARG A 95 -0.85 -17.81 -14.91
N ASP A 96 -0.54 -19.01 -15.39
CA ASP A 96 0.51 -19.85 -14.80
C ASP A 96 1.90 -19.27 -15.07
N GLU A 97 2.13 -18.73 -16.28
CA GLU A 97 3.36 -18.00 -16.62
C GLU A 97 3.55 -16.75 -15.76
N ALA A 98 2.47 -15.98 -15.52
CA ALA A 98 2.52 -14.83 -14.63
C ALA A 98 2.82 -15.22 -13.17
N ILE A 99 2.31 -16.38 -12.71
CA ILE A 99 2.62 -16.92 -11.37
C ILE A 99 4.08 -17.36 -11.29
N GLU A 100 4.61 -18.06 -12.29
CA GLU A 100 6.02 -18.45 -12.33
C GLU A 100 6.97 -17.26 -12.26
N ASN A 101 6.66 -16.18 -12.96
CA ASN A 101 7.40 -14.91 -12.90
C ASN A 101 7.30 -14.25 -11.52
N TYR A 102 6.12 -14.33 -10.87
CA TYR A 102 5.92 -13.82 -9.52
C TYR A 102 6.76 -14.63 -8.51
N VAL A 103 6.71 -15.96 -8.57
CA VAL A 103 7.52 -16.87 -7.74
C VAL A 103 9.01 -16.55 -7.89
N THR A 104 9.49 -16.44 -9.14
CA THR A 104 10.88 -16.06 -9.43
C THR A 104 11.26 -14.72 -8.78
N THR A 105 10.35 -13.74 -8.80
CA THR A 105 10.56 -12.44 -8.15
C THR A 105 10.68 -12.57 -6.63
N ILE A 106 9.78 -13.34 -5.99
CA ILE A 106 9.83 -13.60 -4.54
C ILE A 106 11.15 -14.26 -4.14
N GLU A 107 11.60 -15.27 -4.87
CA GLU A 107 12.89 -15.94 -4.62
C GLU A 107 14.07 -14.94 -4.68
N ARG A 108 14.10 -14.09 -5.72
CA ARG A 108 15.15 -13.09 -5.91
C ARG A 108 15.14 -12.02 -4.80
N LEU A 109 13.96 -11.54 -4.43
CA LEU A 109 13.78 -10.59 -3.33
C LEU A 109 14.24 -11.17 -1.98
N GLY A 110 13.86 -12.41 -1.67
CA GLY A 110 14.28 -13.07 -0.44
C GLY A 110 15.79 -13.29 -0.37
N ARG A 111 16.44 -13.71 -1.46
CA ARG A 111 17.91 -13.81 -1.55
C ARG A 111 18.59 -12.45 -1.36
N ALA A 112 17.95 -11.36 -1.75
CA ALA A 112 18.44 -9.99 -1.55
C ALA A 112 18.15 -9.42 -0.15
N GLY A 113 17.45 -10.17 0.72
CA GLY A 113 17.21 -9.79 2.12
C GLY A 113 15.87 -9.08 2.37
N VAL A 114 14.98 -8.99 1.38
CA VAL A 114 13.61 -8.49 1.58
C VAL A 114 12.85 -9.43 2.52
N LYS A 115 12.09 -8.86 3.44
CA LYS A 115 11.35 -9.59 4.48
C LYS A 115 9.84 -9.59 4.29
N VAL A 116 9.31 -8.51 3.71
CA VAL A 116 7.86 -8.37 3.46
C VAL A 116 7.62 -7.85 2.06
N VAL A 117 6.69 -8.49 1.37
CA VAL A 117 6.15 -8.06 0.09
C VAL A 117 4.65 -7.80 0.24
N CYS A 118 4.25 -6.56 0.02
CA CYS A 118 2.84 -6.17 -0.11
C CYS A 118 2.34 -6.49 -1.52
N TYR A 119 1.11 -6.97 -1.63
CA TYR A 119 0.44 -7.17 -2.92
C TYR A 119 -1.03 -6.80 -2.85
N ASN A 120 -1.60 -6.44 -4.00
CA ASN A 120 -3.00 -6.14 -4.20
C ASN A 120 -3.67 -7.24 -5.02
N PHE A 121 -4.93 -7.58 -4.68
CA PHE A 121 -5.72 -8.54 -5.45
C PHE A 121 -7.05 -7.92 -5.93
N MET A 122 -7.00 -6.63 -6.22
CA MET A 122 -8.12 -5.83 -6.69
C MET A 122 -8.21 -5.88 -8.21
N PRO A 123 -9.39 -6.09 -8.80
CA PRO A 123 -9.58 -6.00 -10.25
C PRO A 123 -9.24 -4.61 -10.76
N VAL A 124 -8.42 -4.52 -11.79
CA VAL A 124 -8.09 -3.33 -12.57
C VAL A 124 -7.41 -2.22 -11.77
N PHE A 125 -8.11 -1.63 -10.80
CA PHE A 125 -7.62 -0.48 -10.03
C PHE A 125 -7.22 -0.91 -8.62
N ASP A 126 -5.93 -0.79 -8.28
CA ASP A 126 -5.41 -1.15 -6.95
C ASP A 126 -5.83 -0.15 -5.86
N TRP A 127 -6.08 1.10 -6.23
CA TRP A 127 -6.72 2.11 -5.41
C TRP A 127 -7.42 3.13 -6.31
N LEU A 128 -8.41 3.84 -5.76
CA LEU A 128 -9.15 4.85 -6.51
C LEU A 128 -9.55 6.03 -5.63
N ARG A 129 -9.36 7.24 -6.18
CA ARG A 129 -9.87 8.50 -5.62
C ARG A 129 -10.56 9.30 -6.71
N THR A 130 -11.55 10.09 -6.31
CA THR A 130 -12.31 10.94 -7.23
C THR A 130 -11.84 12.40 -7.22
N ASP A 131 -11.02 12.79 -6.27
CA ASP A 131 -10.30 14.06 -6.27
C ASP A 131 -8.93 13.85 -5.61
N LEU A 132 -7.87 14.21 -6.34
CA LEU A 132 -6.50 14.03 -5.89
C LEU A 132 -5.97 15.24 -5.09
N TRP A 133 -6.67 16.37 -5.16
CA TRP A 133 -6.25 17.65 -4.60
C TRP A 133 -7.39 18.36 -3.87
N HIS A 134 -8.30 17.60 -3.26
CA HIS A 134 -9.47 18.12 -2.58
C HIS A 134 -9.09 19.17 -1.52
N PRO A 135 -9.63 20.40 -1.61
CA PRO A 135 -9.25 21.48 -0.70
C PRO A 135 -9.82 21.24 0.70
N LEU A 136 -8.99 21.48 1.73
CA LEU A 136 -9.39 21.43 3.13
C LEU A 136 -9.55 22.84 3.71
N PRO A 137 -10.31 23.01 4.81
CA PRO A 137 -10.58 24.34 5.40
C PRO A 137 -9.34 25.07 5.90
N ASP A 138 -8.23 24.37 6.15
CA ASP A 138 -6.95 24.95 6.58
C ASP A 138 -6.05 25.40 5.42
N GLY A 139 -6.53 25.25 4.17
CA GLY A 139 -5.80 25.58 2.96
C GLY A 139 -4.89 24.47 2.42
N SER A 140 -4.79 23.34 3.12
CA SER A 140 -4.12 22.14 2.59
C SER A 140 -5.02 21.41 1.59
N THR A 141 -4.46 20.41 0.87
CA THR A 141 -5.24 19.53 0.00
C THR A 141 -5.03 18.07 0.39
N ALA A 142 -6.02 17.23 0.10
CA ALA A 142 -5.97 15.79 0.41
C ALA A 142 -6.64 14.96 -0.68
N LEU A 143 -6.44 13.65 -0.60
CA LEU A 143 -7.16 12.69 -1.43
C LEU A 143 -8.61 12.57 -0.95
N HIS A 144 -9.56 12.54 -1.90
CA HIS A 144 -10.98 12.39 -1.61
C HIS A 144 -11.61 11.32 -2.52
N TYR A 145 -12.58 10.59 -1.98
CA TYR A 145 -13.36 9.59 -2.68
C TYR A 145 -14.85 9.83 -2.54
N SER A 146 -15.58 9.68 -3.64
CA SER A 146 -17.04 9.73 -3.69
C SER A 146 -17.58 8.62 -4.59
N GLN A 147 -18.33 7.67 -4.03
CA GLN A 147 -19.01 6.63 -4.78
C GLN A 147 -19.99 7.24 -5.79
N THR A 148 -20.68 8.33 -5.41
CA THR A 148 -21.62 9.01 -6.31
C THR A 148 -20.94 9.50 -7.59
N VAL A 149 -19.68 9.92 -7.53
CA VAL A 149 -18.91 10.29 -8.72
C VAL A 149 -18.55 9.05 -9.53
N VAL A 150 -18.07 7.99 -8.88
CA VAL A 150 -17.72 6.72 -9.54
C VAL A 150 -18.91 6.13 -10.29
N ASP A 151 -20.10 6.15 -9.69
CA ASP A 151 -21.33 5.60 -10.28
C ASP A 151 -21.79 6.33 -11.55
N GLN A 152 -21.26 7.54 -11.82
CA GLN A 152 -21.53 8.33 -13.01
C GLN A 152 -20.52 8.14 -14.13
N LEU A 153 -19.45 7.40 -13.90
CA LEU A 153 -18.34 7.22 -14.82
C LEU A 153 -18.25 5.76 -15.30
N SER A 154 -17.69 5.56 -16.49
CA SER A 154 -17.19 4.26 -16.93
C SER A 154 -15.73 4.08 -16.50
N PRO A 155 -15.18 2.85 -16.55
CA PRO A 155 -13.75 2.64 -16.31
C PRO A 155 -12.85 3.53 -17.17
N GLU A 156 -13.19 3.71 -18.46
CA GLU A 156 -12.42 4.53 -19.40
C GLU A 156 -12.47 6.03 -19.03
N THR A 157 -13.67 6.53 -18.72
CA THR A 157 -13.81 7.94 -18.32
C THR A 157 -13.19 8.21 -16.95
N MET A 158 -13.14 7.20 -16.06
CA MET A 158 -12.41 7.30 -14.79
C MET A 158 -10.90 7.44 -15.05
N VAL A 159 -10.33 6.70 -15.99
CA VAL A 159 -8.92 6.84 -16.37
C VAL A 159 -8.63 8.25 -16.87
N GLU A 160 -9.44 8.78 -17.76
CA GLU A 160 -9.30 10.16 -18.26
C GLU A 160 -9.41 11.19 -17.13
N PHE A 161 -10.36 10.98 -16.22
CA PHE A 161 -10.58 11.85 -15.08
C PHE A 161 -9.34 11.91 -14.15
N ILE A 162 -8.81 10.75 -13.77
CA ILE A 162 -7.61 10.67 -12.93
C ILE A 162 -6.36 11.19 -13.67
N ALA A 163 -6.19 10.85 -14.95
CA ALA A 163 -5.06 11.34 -15.74
C ALA A 163 -5.03 12.88 -15.82
N SER A 164 -6.20 13.52 -15.96
CA SER A 164 -6.33 14.97 -15.94
C SER A 164 -5.95 15.60 -14.59
N GLY A 165 -6.24 14.90 -13.48
CA GLY A 165 -5.96 15.34 -12.12
C GLY A 165 -4.54 15.04 -11.62
N SER A 166 -3.85 14.07 -12.24
CA SER A 166 -2.55 13.58 -11.76
C SER A 166 -1.37 14.54 -12.02
N GLY A 167 -1.58 15.59 -12.81
CA GLY A 167 -0.49 16.52 -13.19
C GLY A 167 0.60 15.86 -14.06
N GLY A 168 0.27 14.78 -14.77
CA GLY A 168 1.19 14.04 -15.63
C GLY A 168 2.02 12.97 -14.89
N LEU A 169 1.73 12.71 -13.62
CA LEU A 169 2.39 11.65 -12.86
C LEU A 169 1.70 10.30 -13.11
N THR A 170 2.47 9.25 -13.27
CA THR A 170 1.97 7.88 -13.25
C THR A 170 1.67 7.49 -11.81
N LEU A 171 0.44 7.13 -11.51
CA LEU A 171 0.02 6.69 -10.18
C LEU A 171 0.22 5.17 -10.03
N PRO A 172 0.51 4.66 -8.82
CA PRO A 172 0.61 3.23 -8.58
C PRO A 172 -0.68 2.51 -8.96
N GLY A 173 -0.58 1.43 -9.76
CA GLY A 173 -1.75 0.71 -10.29
C GLY A 173 -2.43 1.38 -11.49
N TRP A 174 -1.85 2.50 -11.99
CA TRP A 174 -2.34 3.28 -13.12
C TRP A 174 -1.26 3.42 -14.21
N GLU A 175 -0.44 2.41 -14.37
CA GLU A 175 0.63 2.38 -15.38
C GLU A 175 0.04 2.42 -16.81
N ALA A 176 0.70 3.11 -17.72
CA ALA A 176 0.18 3.40 -19.04
C ALA A 176 -0.10 2.15 -19.90
N ASP A 177 0.75 1.13 -19.79
CA ASP A 177 0.58 -0.17 -20.46
C ASP A 177 -0.65 -0.94 -19.95
N ARG A 178 -0.88 -0.92 -18.62
CA ARG A 178 -2.06 -1.50 -18.00
C ARG A 178 -3.34 -0.78 -18.43
N LEU A 179 -3.32 0.54 -18.47
CA LEU A 179 -4.47 1.36 -18.90
C LEU A 179 -4.74 1.24 -20.41
N ALA A 180 -3.72 1.11 -21.25
CA ALA A 180 -3.89 0.89 -22.70
C ALA A 180 -4.63 -0.42 -23.00
N GLY A 181 -4.52 -1.43 -22.14
CA GLY A 181 -5.23 -2.70 -22.24
C GLY A 181 -6.60 -2.75 -21.55
N LEU A 182 -7.10 -1.62 -21.04
CA LEU A 182 -8.30 -1.57 -20.21
C LEU A 182 -9.53 -2.29 -20.80
N PRO A 183 -9.87 -2.19 -22.11
CA PRO A 183 -11.00 -2.93 -22.66
C PRO A 183 -10.84 -4.45 -22.55
N GLU A 184 -9.63 -4.99 -22.80
CA GLU A 184 -9.35 -6.42 -22.68
C GLU A 184 -9.39 -6.85 -21.21
N VAL A 185 -8.80 -6.05 -20.32
CA VAL A 185 -8.79 -6.30 -18.87
C VAL A 185 -10.22 -6.28 -18.33
N SER A 186 -11.03 -5.29 -18.68
CA SER A 186 -12.44 -5.21 -18.27
C SER A 186 -13.24 -6.43 -18.73
N ALA A 187 -13.08 -6.83 -20.00
CA ALA A 187 -13.75 -8.01 -20.54
C ALA A 187 -13.32 -9.31 -19.84
N ALA A 188 -12.09 -9.38 -19.33
CA ALA A 188 -11.60 -10.53 -18.59
C ALA A 188 -12.34 -10.75 -17.25
N TYR A 189 -12.97 -9.72 -16.70
CA TYR A 189 -13.79 -9.82 -15.49
C TYR A 189 -15.28 -10.05 -15.74
N GLU A 190 -15.74 -10.11 -17.00
CA GLU A 190 -17.14 -10.43 -17.29
C GLU A 190 -17.51 -11.81 -16.72
N GLY A 191 -18.51 -11.82 -15.84
CA GLY A 191 -19.00 -13.02 -15.17
C GLY A 191 -18.12 -13.55 -14.04
N VAL A 192 -17.01 -12.89 -13.71
CA VAL A 192 -16.17 -13.25 -12.56
C VAL A 192 -16.90 -12.86 -11.27
N THR A 193 -17.13 -13.86 -10.40
CA THR A 193 -17.80 -13.69 -9.12
C THR A 193 -16.80 -13.51 -7.97
N ARG A 194 -17.31 -13.13 -6.79
CA ARG A 194 -16.49 -13.12 -5.56
C ARG A 194 -15.87 -14.48 -5.26
N GLU A 195 -16.63 -15.56 -5.44
CA GLU A 195 -16.13 -16.92 -5.20
C GLU A 195 -15.03 -17.30 -6.20
N ASP A 196 -15.15 -16.88 -7.46
CA ASP A 196 -14.07 -17.06 -8.45
C ASP A 196 -12.81 -16.30 -8.00
N MET A 197 -12.94 -15.06 -7.51
CA MET A 197 -11.80 -14.29 -7.02
C MET A 197 -11.10 -14.98 -5.83
N TYR A 198 -11.86 -15.57 -4.89
CA TYR A 198 -11.26 -16.37 -3.81
C TYR A 198 -10.55 -17.62 -4.34
N ALA A 199 -11.15 -18.32 -5.31
CA ALA A 199 -10.53 -19.50 -5.93
C ALA A 199 -9.23 -19.12 -6.70
N HIS A 200 -9.22 -17.99 -7.41
CA HIS A 200 -8.05 -17.49 -8.11
C HIS A 200 -6.94 -17.07 -7.11
N LEU A 201 -7.31 -16.41 -6.01
CA LEU A 201 -6.37 -16.06 -4.96
C LEU A 201 -5.78 -17.31 -4.30
N GLN A 202 -6.60 -18.33 -3.98
CA GLN A 202 -6.12 -19.58 -3.44
C GLN A 202 -5.12 -20.27 -4.37
N TYR A 203 -5.45 -20.37 -5.66
CA TYR A 203 -4.54 -20.95 -6.66
C TYR A 203 -3.20 -20.21 -6.73
N PHE A 204 -3.21 -18.88 -6.65
CA PHE A 204 -2.01 -18.06 -6.57
C PHE A 204 -1.21 -18.35 -5.29
N LEU A 205 -1.88 -18.39 -4.13
CA LEU A 205 -1.23 -18.63 -2.84
C LEU A 205 -0.60 -20.03 -2.80
N ASP A 206 -1.30 -21.07 -3.27
CA ASP A 206 -0.79 -22.43 -3.30
C ASP A 206 0.52 -22.53 -4.09
N ALA A 207 0.69 -21.72 -5.13
CA ALA A 207 1.89 -21.70 -5.96
C ALA A 207 3.03 -20.84 -5.37
N VAL A 208 2.72 -19.71 -4.71
CA VAL A 208 3.74 -18.75 -4.28
C VAL A 208 4.26 -19.03 -2.86
N MET A 209 3.44 -19.63 -1.98
CA MET A 209 3.82 -19.85 -0.58
C MET A 209 5.06 -20.70 -0.37
N PRO A 210 5.33 -21.78 -1.15
CA PRO A 210 6.58 -22.51 -1.01
C PRO A 210 7.85 -21.66 -1.18
N ALA A 211 7.84 -20.72 -2.12
CA ALA A 211 8.95 -19.77 -2.30
C ALA A 211 9.05 -18.77 -1.14
N CYS A 212 7.92 -18.27 -0.65
CA CYS A 212 7.87 -17.40 0.52
C CYS A 212 8.50 -18.07 1.75
N GLU A 213 8.12 -19.31 2.04
CA GLU A 213 8.65 -20.10 3.17
C GLU A 213 10.15 -20.39 3.00
N GLN A 214 10.56 -20.82 1.79
CA GLN A 214 11.95 -21.16 1.51
C GLN A 214 12.90 -19.95 1.65
N HIS A 215 12.44 -18.77 1.30
CA HIS A 215 13.26 -17.55 1.25
C HIS A 215 12.96 -16.54 2.37
N ASP A 216 12.16 -16.91 3.38
CA ASP A 216 11.81 -16.09 4.54
C ASP A 216 11.20 -14.73 4.13
N VAL A 217 10.28 -14.75 3.15
CA VAL A 217 9.56 -13.58 2.66
C VAL A 217 8.09 -13.67 3.05
N LYS A 218 7.62 -12.78 3.88
CA LYS A 218 6.20 -12.69 4.24
C LYS A 218 5.43 -11.97 3.14
N LEU A 219 4.32 -12.54 2.70
CA LEU A 219 3.44 -11.98 1.67
C LEU A 219 2.20 -11.40 2.33
N GLY A 220 2.01 -10.09 2.25
CA GLY A 220 0.90 -9.37 2.87
C GLY A 220 -0.09 -8.82 1.86
N ILE A 221 -1.34 -9.30 1.88
CA ILE A 221 -2.41 -8.74 1.04
C ILE A 221 -2.90 -7.42 1.62
N HIS A 222 -3.06 -6.41 0.75
CA HIS A 222 -3.60 -5.11 1.10
C HIS A 222 -5.14 -5.14 1.06
N PRO A 223 -5.87 -4.59 2.06
CA PRO A 223 -7.31 -4.39 1.97
C PRO A 223 -7.71 -3.54 0.77
N ASP A 224 -8.90 -3.76 0.26
CA ASP A 224 -9.43 -3.00 -0.88
C ASP A 224 -9.47 -1.49 -0.59
N ASP A 225 -9.11 -0.67 -1.57
CA ASP A 225 -9.11 0.78 -1.45
C ASP A 225 -9.73 1.46 -2.69
N PRO A 226 -11.00 1.85 -2.62
CA PRO A 226 -11.91 1.78 -1.49
C PRO A 226 -12.46 0.36 -1.27
N PRO A 227 -13.05 0.06 -0.08
CA PRO A 227 -13.59 -1.24 0.26
C PRO A 227 -15.02 -1.43 -0.28
N PHE A 228 -15.22 -1.10 -1.55
CA PHE A 228 -16.49 -1.22 -2.28
C PHE A 228 -16.23 -1.79 -3.67
N ASP A 229 -17.18 -2.58 -4.19
CA ASP A 229 -17.12 -3.06 -5.58
C ASP A 229 -17.11 -1.87 -6.55
N LEU A 230 -16.25 -1.92 -7.56
CA LEU A 230 -16.11 -0.85 -8.55
C LEU A 230 -16.53 -1.36 -9.92
N PHE A 231 -17.39 -0.63 -10.61
CA PHE A 231 -17.84 -0.96 -11.97
C PHE A 231 -18.40 -2.39 -12.12
N GLY A 232 -18.94 -2.97 -11.03
CA GLY A 232 -19.43 -4.35 -10.99
C GLY A 232 -18.34 -5.41 -10.80
N TRP A 233 -17.08 -5.03 -10.63
CA TRP A 233 -15.99 -5.96 -10.31
C TRP A 233 -15.92 -6.20 -8.81
N PRO A 234 -15.88 -7.48 -8.37
CA PRO A 234 -15.92 -7.81 -6.94
C PRO A 234 -14.61 -7.49 -6.24
N ARG A 235 -14.71 -6.94 -5.05
CA ARG A 235 -13.61 -6.73 -4.11
C ARG A 235 -13.71 -7.70 -2.96
N ILE A 236 -12.64 -8.39 -2.59
CA ILE A 236 -12.66 -9.56 -1.69
C ILE A 236 -11.93 -9.37 -0.37
N VAL A 237 -11.42 -8.15 -0.08
CA VAL A 237 -10.66 -7.83 1.15
C VAL A 237 -11.23 -6.54 1.77
N SER A 238 -12.56 -6.42 1.83
CA SER A 238 -13.27 -5.19 2.20
C SER A 238 -13.79 -5.17 3.63
N THR A 239 -14.07 -6.34 4.21
CA THR A 239 -14.66 -6.48 5.54
C THR A 239 -13.87 -7.44 6.42
N LYS A 240 -14.17 -7.47 7.73
CA LYS A 240 -13.57 -8.44 8.65
C LYS A 240 -13.78 -9.88 8.17
N GLN A 241 -14.99 -10.21 7.72
CA GLN A 241 -15.35 -11.53 7.22
C GLN A 241 -14.58 -11.88 5.94
N ASP A 242 -14.39 -10.91 5.05
CA ASP A 242 -13.56 -11.10 3.85
C ASP A 242 -12.11 -11.41 4.23
N ILE A 243 -11.53 -10.66 5.17
CA ILE A 243 -10.18 -10.90 5.66
C ILE A 243 -10.05 -12.29 6.30
N GLU A 244 -11.00 -12.68 7.16
CA GLU A 244 -11.06 -14.02 7.75
C GLU A 244 -11.12 -15.11 6.66
N LYS A 245 -11.94 -14.93 5.63
CA LYS A 245 -12.04 -15.83 4.47
C LYS A 245 -10.70 -15.91 3.73
N VAL A 246 -10.11 -14.78 3.39
CA VAL A 246 -8.81 -14.70 2.68
C VAL A 246 -7.71 -15.40 3.48
N LEU A 247 -7.61 -15.13 4.79
CA LEU A 247 -6.60 -15.77 5.64
C LEU A 247 -6.81 -17.29 5.78
N SER A 248 -8.05 -17.77 5.62
CA SER A 248 -8.37 -19.20 5.63
C SER A 248 -7.99 -19.94 4.35
N LEU A 249 -7.74 -19.24 3.23
CA LEU A 249 -7.40 -19.86 1.95
C LEU A 249 -6.05 -20.60 1.99
N HIS A 250 -5.11 -20.18 2.83
CA HIS A 250 -3.84 -20.85 3.00
C HIS A 250 -3.33 -20.74 4.44
N SER A 251 -2.89 -21.86 5.03
CA SER A 251 -2.51 -21.95 6.45
C SER A 251 -1.10 -21.44 6.77
N SER A 252 -0.26 -21.21 5.77
CA SER A 252 1.11 -20.74 5.98
C SER A 252 1.16 -19.44 6.79
N PRO A 253 2.03 -19.32 7.79
CA PRO A 253 2.25 -18.08 8.52
C PRO A 253 2.93 -16.99 7.68
N PHE A 254 3.43 -17.33 6.49
CA PHE A 254 3.97 -16.38 5.52
C PHE A 254 2.89 -15.67 4.70
N HIS A 255 1.68 -16.25 4.61
CA HIS A 255 0.50 -15.56 4.10
C HIS A 255 -0.12 -14.71 5.20
N GLY A 256 -0.30 -13.42 4.97
CA GLY A 256 -0.86 -12.49 5.95
C GLY A 256 -1.32 -11.18 5.33
N LEU A 257 -1.29 -10.13 6.11
CA LEU A 257 -1.84 -8.83 5.76
C LEU A 257 -0.76 -7.76 5.66
N THR A 258 -0.92 -6.89 4.69
CA THR A 258 -0.54 -5.49 4.78
C THR A 258 -1.77 -4.74 5.29
N LEU A 259 -1.98 -4.68 6.61
CA LEU A 259 -3.22 -4.17 7.20
C LEU A 259 -3.28 -2.65 7.11
N CYS A 260 -3.92 -2.13 6.05
CA CYS A 260 -4.17 -0.71 5.88
C CYS A 260 -5.46 -0.31 6.59
N LEU A 261 -5.30 0.32 7.74
CA LEU A 261 -6.43 0.66 8.60
C LEU A 261 -7.24 1.85 8.08
N GLY A 262 -6.62 2.73 7.30
CA GLY A 262 -7.36 3.79 6.61
C GLY A 262 -8.25 3.27 5.48
N SER A 263 -7.79 2.31 4.67
CA SER A 263 -8.61 1.66 3.64
C SER A 263 -9.73 0.84 4.27
N TYR A 264 -9.40 0.04 5.29
CA TYR A 264 -10.38 -0.77 6.03
C TYR A 264 -11.48 0.10 6.67
N SER A 265 -11.10 1.21 7.30
CA SER A 265 -12.04 2.15 7.94
C SER A 265 -12.82 3.02 6.94
N ALA A 266 -12.52 2.97 5.63
CA ALA A 266 -13.35 3.63 4.63
C ALA A 266 -14.76 3.01 4.54
N ASN A 267 -14.92 1.78 5.01
CA ASN A 267 -16.23 1.22 5.38
C ASN A 267 -16.51 1.58 6.85
N PRO A 268 -17.50 2.43 7.15
CA PRO A 268 -17.77 2.91 8.51
C PRO A 268 -18.25 1.84 9.49
N ASP A 269 -18.67 0.68 8.98
CA ASP A 269 -19.11 -0.46 9.81
C ASP A 269 -17.94 -1.29 10.36
N GLN A 270 -16.70 -0.96 10.01
CA GLN A 270 -15.51 -1.70 10.40
C GLN A 270 -14.79 -1.05 11.60
N ASP A 271 -14.43 -1.87 12.58
CA ASP A 271 -13.65 -1.46 13.75
C ASP A 271 -12.16 -1.75 13.54
N ALA A 272 -11.38 -0.68 13.34
CA ALA A 272 -9.96 -0.77 13.05
C ALA A 272 -9.13 -1.27 14.24
N VAL A 273 -9.49 -0.93 15.48
CA VAL A 273 -8.79 -1.41 16.68
C VAL A 273 -9.03 -2.90 16.85
N ASN A 274 -10.28 -3.34 16.73
CA ASN A 274 -10.62 -4.77 16.76
C ASN A 274 -9.95 -5.56 15.63
N ALA A 275 -9.77 -4.94 14.45
CA ALA A 275 -9.05 -5.59 13.35
C ALA A 275 -7.57 -5.84 13.72
N VAL A 276 -6.89 -4.86 14.36
CA VAL A 276 -5.51 -5.06 14.87
C VAL A 276 -5.45 -6.22 15.85
N GLU A 277 -6.32 -6.22 16.86
CA GLU A 277 -6.36 -7.29 17.87
C GLU A 277 -6.66 -8.67 17.28
N THR A 278 -7.58 -8.73 16.31
CA THR A 278 -8.00 -10.00 15.67
C THR A 278 -6.92 -10.57 14.76
N PHE A 279 -6.23 -9.71 14.00
CA PHE A 279 -5.34 -10.15 12.91
C PHE A 279 -3.85 -9.92 13.20
N LEU A 280 -3.50 -9.62 14.45
CA LEU A 280 -2.14 -9.25 14.86
C LEU A 280 -1.07 -10.23 14.35
N GLU A 281 -1.26 -11.53 14.61
CA GLU A 281 -0.30 -12.58 14.27
C GLU A 281 -0.09 -12.77 12.75
N ARG A 282 -1.06 -12.32 11.96
CA ARG A 282 -1.05 -12.39 10.50
C ARG A 282 -0.80 -11.02 9.86
N THR A 283 -0.57 -9.97 10.65
CA THR A 283 -0.20 -8.63 10.15
C THR A 283 1.31 -8.54 10.00
N HIS A 284 1.77 -8.55 8.76
CA HIS A 284 3.20 -8.44 8.44
C HIS A 284 3.66 -7.01 8.27
N PHE A 285 2.74 -6.15 7.83
CA PHE A 285 2.96 -4.73 7.59
C PHE A 285 1.67 -3.98 7.92
N ALA A 286 1.77 -2.80 8.52
CA ALA A 286 0.60 -1.99 8.86
C ALA A 286 0.70 -0.59 8.25
N HIS A 287 -0.44 -0.10 7.76
CA HIS A 287 -0.60 1.29 7.32
C HIS A 287 -1.56 2.00 8.28
N VAL A 288 -1.13 3.14 8.82
CA VAL A 288 -1.93 3.89 9.80
C VAL A 288 -2.12 5.31 9.30
N ARG A 289 -3.21 5.53 8.56
CA ARG A 289 -3.69 6.86 8.14
C ARG A 289 -5.09 7.12 8.66
N ASN A 290 -5.51 8.38 8.64
CA ASN A 290 -6.81 8.79 9.11
C ASN A 290 -7.67 9.31 7.95
N ILE A 291 -8.96 9.06 8.03
CA ILE A 291 -9.97 9.52 7.09
C ILE A 291 -11.17 10.12 7.83
N LYS A 292 -11.91 10.98 7.15
CA LYS A 292 -13.16 11.56 7.64
C LYS A 292 -14.27 11.28 6.64
N HIS A 293 -15.31 10.58 7.10
CA HIS A 293 -16.52 10.36 6.31
C HIS A 293 -17.37 11.62 6.25
N SER A 294 -17.90 11.95 5.06
CA SER A 294 -18.94 12.96 4.84
C SER A 294 -20.30 12.30 4.62
N ALA A 295 -20.32 11.12 4.01
CA ALA A 295 -21.50 10.27 3.80
C ALA A 295 -21.06 8.79 3.66
N VAL A 296 -22.01 7.87 3.55
CA VAL A 296 -21.72 6.48 3.17
C VAL A 296 -21.13 6.45 1.76
N GLY A 297 -20.00 5.79 1.59
CA GLY A 297 -19.28 5.77 0.31
C GLY A 297 -18.57 7.08 -0.03
N GLU A 298 -18.39 7.98 0.94
CA GLU A 298 -17.69 9.25 0.71
C GLU A 298 -16.76 9.56 1.88
N PHE A 299 -15.47 9.78 1.58
CA PHE A 299 -14.48 10.10 2.60
C PHE A 299 -13.35 10.98 2.05
N THR A 300 -12.73 11.74 2.95
CA THR A 300 -11.55 12.56 2.69
C THR A 300 -10.42 12.12 3.62
N GLU A 301 -9.20 12.04 3.11
CA GLU A 301 -8.02 11.80 3.94
C GLU A 301 -7.71 13.06 4.76
N VAL A 302 -7.33 12.86 6.03
CA VAL A 302 -7.10 13.95 6.97
C VAL A 302 -5.79 13.74 7.72
N ALA A 303 -5.41 14.68 8.59
CA ALA A 303 -4.24 14.52 9.44
C ALA A 303 -4.29 13.23 10.26
N HIS A 304 -3.14 12.62 10.53
CA HIS A 304 -3.03 11.34 11.27
C HIS A 304 -3.56 11.36 12.69
N ARG A 305 -3.71 12.57 13.28
CA ARG A 305 -4.23 12.74 14.63
C ARG A 305 -5.66 12.21 14.75
N ALA A 306 -5.94 11.31 15.71
CA ALA A 306 -7.22 10.61 15.85
C ALA A 306 -8.44 11.54 15.82
N ARG A 307 -8.38 12.71 16.47
CA ARG A 307 -9.51 13.64 16.53
C ARG A 307 -9.79 14.42 15.23
N GLU A 308 -8.95 14.31 14.22
CA GLU A 308 -9.17 14.98 12.93
C GLU A 308 -10.08 14.17 11.98
N GLY A 309 -10.23 12.87 12.25
CA GLY A 309 -11.05 11.96 11.44
C GLY A 309 -11.82 10.95 12.27
N HIS A 310 -12.13 9.81 11.65
CA HIS A 310 -12.92 8.73 12.24
C HIS A 310 -12.10 7.47 12.55
N VAL A 311 -10.80 7.45 12.21
CA VAL A 311 -9.92 6.33 12.55
C VAL A 311 -9.27 6.59 13.90
N ASP A 312 -9.46 5.68 14.84
CA ASP A 312 -8.80 5.76 16.16
C ASP A 312 -7.32 5.35 16.06
N THR A 313 -6.52 6.23 15.50
CA THR A 313 -5.07 6.01 15.33
C THR A 313 -4.34 5.88 16.68
N VAL A 314 -4.89 6.39 17.78
CA VAL A 314 -4.35 6.20 19.13
C VAL A 314 -4.60 4.77 19.60
N GLY A 315 -5.83 4.29 19.51
CA GLY A 315 -6.21 2.92 19.88
C GLY A 315 -5.46 1.88 19.04
N ILE A 316 -5.32 2.12 17.73
CA ILE A 316 -4.55 1.28 16.81
C ILE A 316 -3.09 1.13 17.27
N ILE A 317 -2.40 2.25 17.46
CA ILE A 317 -0.98 2.22 17.88
C ILE A 317 -0.83 1.64 19.27
N ALA A 318 -1.77 1.91 20.19
CA ALA A 318 -1.78 1.31 21.52
C ALA A 318 -1.95 -0.21 21.47
N ALA A 319 -2.85 -0.72 20.62
CA ALA A 319 -3.05 -2.15 20.42
C ALA A 319 -1.77 -2.85 19.92
N TYR A 320 -1.11 -2.29 18.91
CA TYR A 320 0.19 -2.80 18.43
C TYR A 320 1.28 -2.75 19.50
N ALA A 321 1.38 -1.64 20.27
CA ALA A 321 2.40 -1.47 21.30
C ALA A 321 2.18 -2.44 22.47
N HIS A 322 0.95 -2.58 22.98
CA HIS A 322 0.61 -3.52 24.06
C HIS A 322 0.87 -4.97 23.67
N ALA A 323 0.65 -5.31 22.41
CA ALA A 323 0.93 -6.65 21.88
C ALA A 323 2.42 -6.90 21.59
N GLY A 324 3.30 -5.91 21.78
CA GLY A 324 4.72 -6.04 21.47
C GLY A 324 5.02 -6.25 19.98
N TYR A 325 4.22 -5.66 19.09
CA TYR A 325 4.38 -5.82 17.64
C TYR A 325 5.76 -5.39 17.16
N THR A 326 6.45 -6.27 16.45
CA THR A 326 7.81 -6.06 15.95
C THR A 326 7.90 -5.84 14.43
N GLY A 327 6.76 -5.91 13.74
CA GLY A 327 6.68 -5.73 12.29
C GLY A 327 6.87 -4.27 11.84
N TYR A 328 6.48 -4.00 10.62
CA TYR A 328 6.65 -2.71 9.96
C TYR A 328 5.37 -1.89 10.04
N ILE A 329 5.50 -0.59 10.30
CA ILE A 329 4.39 0.38 10.27
C ILE A 329 4.79 1.58 9.41
N ARG A 330 3.89 2.12 8.61
CA ARG A 330 4.05 3.41 7.92
C ARG A 330 2.79 4.29 8.03
N PRO A 331 2.93 5.62 7.88
CA PRO A 331 1.80 6.55 7.96
C PRO A 331 0.83 6.45 6.78
N ASP A 332 1.18 5.72 5.71
CA ASP A 332 0.46 5.63 4.45
C ASP A 332 0.41 6.98 3.69
N HIS A 333 -0.77 7.46 3.31
CA HIS A 333 -0.95 8.76 2.65
C HIS A 333 -0.91 9.91 3.65
N GLY A 334 -0.72 11.13 3.14
CA GLY A 334 -0.82 12.38 3.87
C GLY A 334 -1.40 13.48 3.01
N ARG A 335 -1.76 14.58 3.65
CA ARG A 335 -2.19 15.81 2.98
C ARG A 335 -1.00 16.51 2.33
N HIS A 336 -1.29 17.48 1.47
CA HIS A 336 -0.27 18.36 0.92
C HIS A 336 -0.32 19.70 1.69
N LEU A 337 0.72 19.92 2.48
CA LEU A 337 0.86 21.11 3.34
C LEU A 337 1.81 22.13 2.71
N TRP A 338 1.64 23.41 3.11
CA TRP A 338 2.62 24.48 2.84
C TRP A 338 3.01 24.60 1.37
N ASP A 339 1.98 24.60 0.50
CA ASP A 339 2.14 24.65 -0.96
C ASP A 339 3.02 23.55 -1.57
N GLU A 340 3.14 22.42 -0.91
CA GLU A 340 3.97 21.29 -1.39
C GLU A 340 3.52 20.78 -2.76
N ASN A 341 2.22 20.82 -3.03
CA ASN A 341 1.63 20.47 -4.33
C ASN A 341 2.12 21.34 -5.49
N THR A 342 2.53 22.57 -5.23
CA THR A 342 3.07 23.50 -6.23
C THR A 342 4.58 23.59 -6.21
N THR A 343 5.20 23.56 -5.03
CA THR A 343 6.64 23.77 -4.84
C THR A 343 7.46 22.50 -5.06
N ARG A 344 7.02 21.36 -4.54
CA ARG A 344 7.68 20.06 -4.69
C ARG A 344 7.02 19.14 -5.72
N ARG A 345 5.73 19.34 -5.98
CA ARG A 345 4.90 18.53 -6.89
C ARG A 345 5.00 17.03 -6.58
N PRO A 346 4.66 16.60 -5.36
CA PRO A 346 4.71 15.20 -4.99
C PRO A 346 3.61 14.42 -5.72
N ARG A 347 3.71 13.10 -5.67
CA ARG A 347 2.58 12.23 -6.01
C ARG A 347 1.41 12.54 -5.10
N PRO A 348 0.16 12.56 -5.62
CA PRO A 348 -1.03 12.78 -4.79
C PRO A 348 -1.06 11.82 -3.59
N GLY A 349 -1.21 12.39 -2.38
CA GLY A 349 -1.16 11.64 -1.11
C GLY A 349 0.24 11.31 -0.59
N TYR A 350 1.30 11.54 -1.37
CA TYR A 350 2.66 11.11 -1.03
C TYR A 350 3.66 12.26 -0.82
N GLY A 351 3.16 13.43 -0.37
CA GLY A 351 4.01 14.53 0.07
C GLY A 351 4.92 14.17 1.23
N LEU A 352 5.97 14.97 1.45
CA LEU A 352 6.92 14.78 2.55
C LEU A 352 6.35 15.20 3.90
N TYR A 353 5.75 16.41 3.93
CA TYR A 353 5.54 17.10 5.21
C TYR A 353 4.51 16.42 6.10
N ASP A 354 3.30 16.16 5.60
CA ASP A 354 2.25 15.56 6.44
C ASP A 354 2.57 14.10 6.81
N ARG A 355 3.23 13.34 5.93
CA ARG A 355 3.71 11.99 6.27
C ARG A 355 4.80 12.03 7.35
N ALA A 356 5.71 13.00 7.31
CA ALA A 356 6.71 13.17 8.37
C ALA A 356 6.06 13.57 9.70
N LEU A 357 5.08 14.47 9.69
CA LEU A 357 4.29 14.82 10.88
C LEU A 357 3.49 13.61 11.40
N GLY A 358 2.89 12.82 10.50
CA GLY A 358 2.19 11.59 10.82
C GLY A 358 3.09 10.59 11.52
N ILE A 359 4.31 10.36 11.00
CA ILE A 359 5.31 9.50 11.66
C ILE A 359 5.61 9.97 13.08
N GLN A 360 5.88 11.27 13.27
CA GLN A 360 6.20 11.77 14.61
C GLN A 360 5.01 11.64 15.57
N TYR A 361 3.79 11.81 15.06
CA TYR A 361 2.58 11.58 15.85
C TYR A 361 2.44 10.12 16.27
N LEU A 362 2.57 9.16 15.33
CA LEU A 362 2.43 7.73 15.60
C LEU A 362 3.54 7.23 16.55
N LEU A 363 4.78 7.67 16.35
CA LEU A 363 5.89 7.37 17.26
C LEU A 363 5.68 7.96 18.67
N GLY A 364 5.18 9.19 18.76
CA GLY A 364 4.86 9.81 20.03
C GLY A 364 3.75 9.08 20.82
N VAL A 365 2.75 8.52 20.12
CA VAL A 365 1.74 7.66 20.75
C VAL A 365 2.37 6.35 21.22
N TRP A 366 3.20 5.72 20.40
CA TRP A 366 3.94 4.50 20.75
C TRP A 366 4.77 4.69 22.00
N ASP A 367 5.60 5.74 22.04
CA ASP A 367 6.47 6.07 23.16
C ASP A 367 5.66 6.31 24.44
N ALA A 368 4.51 7.00 24.34
CA ALA A 368 3.64 7.27 25.48
C ALA A 368 3.05 5.99 26.07
N VAL A 369 2.62 5.04 25.23
CA VAL A 369 2.08 3.73 25.66
C VAL A 369 3.16 2.90 26.33
N GLU A 370 4.36 2.79 25.73
CA GLU A 370 5.48 2.06 26.36
C GLU A 370 5.89 2.67 27.70
N HIS A 371 5.91 4.01 27.79
CA HIS A 371 6.27 4.70 29.03
C HIS A 371 5.23 4.43 30.14
N ALA A 372 3.95 4.43 29.81
CA ALA A 372 2.87 4.11 30.76
C ALA A 372 2.97 2.66 31.26
N GLY A 373 3.25 1.71 30.35
CA GLY A 373 3.39 0.29 30.69
C GLY A 373 4.60 -0.04 31.59
N ARG A 374 5.66 0.80 31.60
CA ARG A 374 6.82 0.64 32.49
C ARG A 374 6.58 1.14 33.91
N ARG A 375 5.49 1.86 34.17
CA ARG A 375 5.17 2.47 35.47
C ARG A 375 4.05 1.75 36.22
N GLY A 376 3.34 0.87 35.57
CA GLY A 376 2.32 -0.02 36.14
C GLY A 376 2.88 -1.39 36.46
#